data_5e30a7f1af5649e84cafb0b062c031c9
#
_entry.id   5e30a7f1af5649e84cafb0b062c031c9
#
_cell.length_a   1.000
_cell.length_b   1.000
_cell.length_c   1.000
_cell.angle_alpha   90.00
_cell.angle_beta   90.00
_cell.angle_gamma   90.00
#
_symmetry.space_group_name_H-M   'P 1'
#
loop_
_entity.id
_entity.type
_entity.pdbx_description
1 polymer ?
#
loop_
_entity_poly.entity_id
_entity_poly.type
_entity_poly.pdbx_seq_one_letter_code
_entity_poly.pdbx_strand_id
1 'polypeptide(L)'
;MIWQTFFALQCKRLYDNYEFTYGMFSESDKLQAKLYAQAQIDLDHLVQDAHRNGYDHGDIQFYSRMFKRKLFTHYYSRVKQLA
;
A
#
# COMPACT_ATOMS: atom_id res chain seq x y z
N MET A 1 -6.55 16.10 -15.25
CA MET A 1 -6.50 15.89 -13.82
C MET A 1 -5.23 15.24 -13.37
N ILE A 2 -4.21 16.06 -13.38
CA ILE A 2 -2.84 15.62 -13.11
C ILE A 2 -2.68 15.12 -11.68
N TRP A 3 -3.35 15.73 -10.73
CA TRP A 3 -3.18 15.40 -9.32
C TRP A 3 -3.90 14.12 -8.90
N GLN A 4 -4.98 13.72 -9.57
CA GLN A 4 -5.60 12.41 -9.36
C GLN A 4 -4.64 11.29 -9.73
N THR A 5 -4.02 11.45 -10.90
CA THR A 5 -2.97 10.55 -11.38
C THR A 5 -1.78 10.55 -10.42
N PHE A 6 -1.47 11.70 -9.84
CA PHE A 6 -0.36 11.84 -8.90
C PHE A 6 -0.57 11.02 -7.64
N PHE A 7 -1.78 11.08 -7.05
CA PHE A 7 -2.08 10.28 -5.86
C PHE A 7 -2.00 8.78 -6.17
N ALA A 8 -2.60 8.36 -7.28
CA ALA A 8 -2.55 6.97 -7.72
C ALA A 8 -1.11 6.50 -7.91
N LEU A 9 -0.27 7.37 -8.49
CA LEU A 9 1.14 7.07 -8.69
C LEU A 9 1.89 6.91 -7.37
N GLN A 10 1.59 7.76 -6.40
CA GLN A 10 2.20 7.64 -5.06
C GLN A 10 1.82 6.32 -4.39
N CYS A 11 0.55 5.93 -4.48
CA CYS A 11 0.09 4.64 -3.95
C CYS A 11 0.77 3.48 -4.65
N LYS A 12 0.93 3.57 -5.98
CA LYS A 12 1.60 2.53 -6.76
C LYS A 12 3.06 2.40 -6.35
N ARG A 13 3.75 3.51 -6.16
CA ARG A 13 5.15 3.50 -5.72
C ARG A 13 5.29 2.85 -4.34
N LEU A 14 4.38 3.16 -3.45
CA LEU A 14 4.36 2.56 -2.12
C LEU A 14 4.18 1.05 -2.23
N TYR A 15 3.23 0.61 -3.05
CA TYR A 15 2.96 -0.81 -3.25
C TYR A 15 4.16 -1.52 -3.89
N ASP A 16 4.74 -0.93 -4.93
CA ASP A 16 5.91 -1.52 -5.62
C ASP A 16 7.09 -1.66 -4.66
N ASN A 17 7.30 -0.67 -3.82
CA ASN A 17 8.35 -0.68 -2.80
C ASN A 17 8.12 -1.78 -1.77
N TYR A 18 6.87 -1.91 -1.32
CA TYR A 18 6.47 -2.97 -0.41
C TYR A 18 6.73 -4.35 -1.03
N GLU A 19 6.28 -4.54 -2.26
CA GLU A 19 6.41 -5.82 -2.95
C GLU A 19 7.89 -6.20 -3.13
N PHE A 20 8.71 -5.24 -3.53
CA PHE A 20 10.14 -5.45 -3.70
C PHE A 20 10.80 -5.83 -2.38
N THR A 21 10.53 -5.07 -1.32
CA THR A 21 11.13 -5.31 -0.01
C THR A 21 10.64 -6.62 0.59
N TYR A 22 9.36 -6.94 0.39
CA TYR A 22 8.77 -8.19 0.83
C TYR A 22 9.52 -9.39 0.22
N GLY A 23 9.83 -9.30 -1.08
CA GLY A 23 10.56 -10.34 -1.76
C GLY A 23 11.96 -10.56 -1.19
N MET A 24 12.60 -9.49 -0.72
CA MET A 24 13.94 -9.57 -0.12
C MET A 24 13.93 -10.33 1.21
N PHE A 25 12.81 -10.33 1.93
CA PHE A 25 12.70 -10.98 3.24
C PHE A 25 11.72 -12.14 3.20
N SER A 26 11.75 -12.90 2.10
CA SER A 26 10.78 -13.98 1.84
C SER A 26 10.85 -15.13 2.86
N GLU A 27 11.95 -15.25 3.60
CA GLU A 27 12.15 -16.35 4.56
C GLU A 27 11.75 -16.00 5.98
N SER A 28 11.34 -14.74 6.25
CA SER A 28 11.03 -14.29 7.60
C SER A 28 9.58 -13.81 7.71
N ASP A 29 8.73 -14.64 8.30
CA ASP A 29 7.33 -14.30 8.54
C ASP A 29 7.18 -13.04 9.40
N LYS A 30 8.04 -12.90 10.40
CA LYS A 30 8.04 -11.74 11.30
C LYS A 30 8.29 -10.44 10.54
N LEU A 31 9.30 -10.44 9.67
CA LEU A 31 9.65 -9.26 8.88
C LEU A 31 8.57 -8.96 7.86
N GLN A 32 7.98 -9.99 7.25
CA GLN A 32 6.89 -9.81 6.30
C GLN A 32 5.67 -9.17 6.96
N ALA A 33 5.32 -9.60 8.17
CA ALA A 33 4.22 -9.00 8.92
C ALA A 33 4.50 -7.54 9.27
N LYS A 34 5.74 -7.23 9.67
CA LYS A 34 6.15 -5.86 9.97
C LYS A 34 6.09 -4.96 8.73
N LEU A 35 6.54 -5.49 7.59
CA LEU A 35 6.51 -4.75 6.32
C LEU A 35 5.07 -4.44 5.92
N TYR A 36 4.17 -5.40 6.08
CA TYR A 36 2.77 -5.19 5.77
C TYR A 36 2.16 -4.13 6.67
N ALA A 37 2.41 -4.21 7.98
CA ALA A 37 1.92 -3.21 8.92
C ALA A 37 2.46 -1.82 8.61
N GLN A 38 3.75 -1.72 8.26
CA GLN A 38 4.36 -0.44 7.91
C GLN A 38 3.77 0.12 6.62
N ALA A 39 3.53 -0.74 5.62
CA ALA A 39 2.91 -0.30 4.38
C ALA A 39 1.51 0.27 4.60
N GLN A 40 0.73 -0.32 5.51
CA GLN A 40 -0.58 0.21 5.86
C GLN A 40 -0.49 1.59 6.49
N ILE A 41 0.47 1.77 7.40
CA ILE A 41 0.70 3.06 8.05
C ILE A 41 1.12 4.10 7.01
N ASP A 42 2.03 3.74 6.12
CA ASP A 42 2.50 4.63 5.07
C ASP A 42 1.37 5.04 4.13
N LEU A 43 0.49 4.10 3.79
CA LEU A 43 -0.67 4.40 2.96
C LEU A 43 -1.63 5.36 3.67
N ASP A 44 -1.86 5.17 4.96
CA ASP A 44 -2.70 6.08 5.75
C ASP A 44 -2.11 7.50 5.78
N HIS A 45 -0.79 7.62 5.85
CA HIS A 45 -0.12 8.92 5.77
C HIS A 45 -0.33 9.58 4.41
N LEU A 46 -0.23 8.82 3.32
CA LEU A 46 -0.52 9.33 1.98
C LEU A 46 -1.95 9.84 1.87
N VAL A 47 -2.90 9.11 2.45
CA VAL A 47 -4.31 9.52 2.45
C VAL A 47 -4.48 10.83 3.20
N GLN A 48 -3.87 10.96 4.38
CA GLN A 48 -3.94 12.20 5.16
C GLN A 48 -3.34 13.37 4.41
N ASP A 49 -2.19 13.17 3.78
CA ASP A 49 -1.54 14.21 2.99
C ASP A 49 -2.38 14.62 1.79
N ALA A 50 -3.03 13.66 1.13
CA ALA A 50 -3.90 13.95 0.00
C ALA A 50 -5.10 14.79 0.42
N HIS A 51 -5.71 14.49 1.57
CA HIS A 51 -6.80 15.31 2.11
C HIS A 51 -6.31 16.71 2.45
N ARG A 52 -5.15 16.81 3.05
CA ARG A 52 -4.54 18.09 3.43
C ARG A 52 -4.26 18.96 2.21
N ASN A 53 -3.89 18.34 1.10
CA ASN A 53 -3.59 19.02 -0.16
C ASN A 53 -4.84 19.32 -1.00
N GLY A 54 -6.02 18.95 -0.51
CA GLY A 54 -7.28 19.26 -1.19
C GLY A 54 -7.59 18.36 -2.38
N TYR A 55 -7.02 17.17 -2.44
CA TYR A 55 -7.34 16.21 -3.49
C TYR A 55 -8.78 15.73 -3.33
N ASP A 56 -9.38 15.30 -4.44
CA ASP A 56 -10.77 14.86 -4.44
C ASP A 56 -11.00 13.68 -3.49
N HIS A 57 -12.01 13.84 -2.63
CA HIS A 57 -12.32 12.85 -1.58
C HIS A 57 -12.67 11.48 -2.18
N GLY A 58 -13.46 11.48 -3.25
CA GLY A 58 -13.87 10.25 -3.92
C GLY A 58 -12.69 9.49 -4.51
N ASP A 59 -11.75 10.21 -5.12
CA ASP A 59 -10.56 9.60 -5.70
C ASP A 59 -9.65 9.04 -4.60
N ILE A 60 -9.49 9.77 -3.51
CA ILE A 60 -8.70 9.28 -2.37
C ILE A 60 -9.29 7.98 -1.86
N GLN A 61 -10.61 7.93 -1.66
CA GLN A 61 -11.26 6.71 -1.19
C GLN A 61 -11.09 5.55 -2.16
N PHE A 62 -11.28 5.81 -3.44
CA PHE A 62 -11.19 4.77 -4.47
C PHE A 62 -9.79 4.16 -4.50
N TYR A 63 -8.77 4.98 -4.64
CA TYR A 63 -7.40 4.49 -4.76
C TYR A 63 -6.87 3.90 -3.47
N SER A 64 -7.20 4.49 -2.32
CA SER A 64 -6.75 3.95 -1.05
C SER A 64 -7.34 2.56 -0.79
N ARG A 65 -8.62 2.36 -1.10
CA ARG A 65 -9.26 1.04 -0.96
C ARG A 65 -8.64 0.03 -1.91
N MET A 66 -8.40 0.43 -3.15
CA MET A 66 -7.79 -0.45 -4.15
C MET A 66 -6.43 -0.93 -3.70
N PHE A 67 -5.58 -0.02 -3.23
CA PHE A 67 -4.23 -0.39 -2.82
C PHE A 67 -4.19 -1.11 -1.48
N LYS A 68 -5.10 -0.80 -0.55
CA LYS A 68 -5.24 -1.58 0.68
C LYS A 68 -5.57 -3.03 0.36
N ARG A 69 -6.47 -3.24 -0.58
CA ARG A 69 -6.84 -4.60 -1.03
C ARG A 69 -5.65 -5.30 -1.68
N LYS A 70 -4.89 -4.60 -2.49
CA LYS A 70 -3.68 -5.17 -3.12
C LYS A 70 -2.65 -5.60 -2.08
N LEU A 71 -2.40 -4.74 -1.08
CA LEU A 71 -1.48 -5.06 0.00
C LEU A 71 -1.95 -6.29 0.77
N PHE A 72 -3.22 -6.30 1.14
CA PHE A 72 -3.81 -7.43 1.88
C PHE A 72 -3.73 -8.72 1.08
N THR A 73 -4.12 -8.68 -0.19
CA THR A 73 -4.12 -9.86 -1.05
C THR A 73 -2.70 -10.41 -1.22
N HIS A 74 -1.74 -9.54 -1.42
CA HIS A 74 -0.35 -9.95 -1.58
C HIS A 74 0.16 -10.64 -0.32
N TYR A 75 -0.04 -10.01 0.84
CA TYR A 75 0.41 -10.55 2.12
C TYR A 75 -0.29 -11.87 2.44
N TYR A 76 -1.61 -11.89 2.30
CA TYR A 76 -2.41 -13.06 2.66
C TYR A 76 -2.13 -14.26 1.77
N SER A 77 -1.95 -14.03 0.47
CA SER A 77 -1.60 -15.10 -0.48
C SER A 77 -0.29 -15.79 -0.09
N ARG A 78 0.70 -15.00 0.30
CA ARG A 78 2.00 -15.54 0.70
C ARG A 78 1.90 -16.33 1.99
N VAL A 79 1.19 -15.82 2.98
CA VAL A 79 1.01 -16.50 4.26
C VAL A 79 0.31 -17.86 4.05
N LYS A 80 -0.69 -17.90 3.17
CA LYS A 80 -1.40 -19.13 2.85
C LYS A 80 -0.53 -20.15 2.16
N GLN A 81 0.40 -19.71 1.32
CA GLN A 81 1.31 -20.62 0.63
C GLN A 81 2.33 -21.26 1.56
N LEU A 82 2.64 -20.59 2.67
CA LEU A 82 3.57 -21.10 3.66
C LEU A 82 2.92 -22.05 4.66
N ALA A 83 1.62 -22.02 4.73
CA ALA A 83 0.86 -22.92 5.58
C ALA A 83 0.56 -24.23 4.85
#